data_074f1243650ab8365bfde7b5629d898d
#
_entry.id   074f1243650ab8365bfde7b5629d898d
#
_cell.length_a   1.000
_cell.length_b   1.000
_cell.length_c   1.000
_cell.angle_alpha   90.00
_cell.angle_beta   90.00
_cell.angle_gamma   90.00
#
_symmetry.space_group_name_H-M   'P 1'
#
loop_
_entity.id
_entity.type
_entity.pdbx_description
1 polymer ?
#
loop_
_entity_poly.entity_id
_entity_poly.type
_entity_poly.pdbx_seq_one_letter_code
_entity_poly.pdbx_strand_id
1 'polypeptide(L)'
;MATNHKKQKDLIIATRAAGQLGQAIERYRARAKLTQASLAKSAGLRQATISKVEKGMGTTEIETIYAVCAALGLEVVLRPRQSEKVDFRPEDIF
;
A
#
# COMPACT_ATOMS: atom_id res chain seq x y z
N MET A 1 4.73 -10.20 -22.68
CA MET A 1 4.14 -9.44 -22.63
C MET A 1 3.24 -9.05 -21.57
N ALA A 2 2.16 -8.76 -21.74
CA ALA A 2 1.34 -8.06 -20.85
C ALA A 2 0.65 -8.87 -19.81
N THR A 3 0.82 -10.16 -19.82
CA THR A 3 0.08 -10.99 -18.91
C THR A 3 0.39 -10.76 -17.47
N ASN A 4 1.64 -10.52 -17.14
CA ASN A 4 2.00 -10.30 -15.75
C ASN A 4 1.48 -8.99 -15.23
N HIS A 5 1.38 -8.02 -16.11
CA HIS A 5 0.82 -6.75 -15.75
C HIS A 5 -0.63 -6.90 -15.34
N LYS A 6 -1.38 -7.71 -16.05
CA LYS A 6 -2.76 -7.90 -15.73
C LYS A 6 -2.95 -8.51 -14.37
N LYS A 7 -2.17 -9.50 -14.03
CA LYS A 7 -2.29 -10.14 -12.73
C LYS A 7 -2.02 -9.18 -11.60
N GLN A 8 -1.02 -8.33 -11.75
CA GLN A 8 -0.72 -7.37 -10.70
C GLN A 8 -1.80 -6.33 -10.57
N LYS A 9 -2.37 -5.94 -11.69
CA LYS A 9 -3.43 -4.94 -11.65
C LYS A 9 -4.67 -5.44 -10.93
N ASP A 10 -4.86 -6.76 -10.92
CA ASP A 10 -6.05 -7.31 -10.32
C ASP A 10 -5.98 -7.39 -8.81
N LEU A 11 -4.82 -7.17 -8.22
CA LEU A 11 -4.71 -7.25 -6.78
C LEU A 11 -4.94 -5.88 -6.18
N ILE A 12 -6.08 -5.73 -5.52
CA ILE A 12 -6.44 -4.50 -4.85
C ILE A 12 -6.62 -4.81 -3.38
N ILE A 13 -5.93 -4.07 -2.53
CA ILE A 13 -6.02 -4.25 -1.09
C ILE A 13 -6.51 -2.94 -0.48
N ALA A 14 -7.70 -2.97 0.12
CA ALA A 14 -8.22 -1.80 0.80
C ALA A 14 -7.62 -1.74 2.19
N THR A 15 -7.15 -0.58 2.60
CA THR A 15 -6.56 -0.40 3.91
C THR A 15 -7.27 0.71 4.65
N ARG A 16 -7.45 0.53 5.95
CA ARG A 16 -8.18 1.48 6.78
C ARG A 16 -7.38 1.92 7.99
N ALA A 17 -6.15 1.45 8.10
CA ALA A 17 -5.28 1.80 9.22
C ALA A 17 -3.84 1.62 8.80
N ALA A 18 -2.94 2.26 9.54
CA ALA A 18 -1.54 2.24 9.19
C ALA A 18 -0.97 0.81 9.13
N GLY A 19 -1.38 -0.03 10.07
CA GLY A 19 -0.90 -1.41 10.06
C GLY A 19 -1.36 -2.17 8.83
N GLN A 20 -2.59 -1.93 8.39
CA GLN A 20 -3.09 -2.58 7.19
C GLN A 20 -2.35 -2.08 5.96
N LEU A 21 -2.08 -0.79 5.90
CA LEU A 21 -1.31 -0.24 4.79
C LEU A 21 0.07 -0.87 4.74
N GLY A 22 0.72 -0.98 5.90
CA GLY A 22 2.04 -1.59 5.96
C GLY A 22 2.03 -3.02 5.48
N GLN A 23 1.03 -3.80 5.89
CA GLN A 23 0.90 -5.18 5.45
C GLN A 23 0.65 -5.28 3.95
N ALA A 24 -0.14 -4.36 3.42
CA ALA A 24 -0.41 -4.35 1.98
C ALA A 24 0.87 -4.06 1.22
N ILE A 25 1.66 -3.11 1.69
CA ILE A 25 2.93 -2.78 1.05
C ILE A 25 3.85 -3.99 1.08
N GLU A 26 3.92 -4.67 2.23
CA GLU A 26 4.75 -5.86 2.34
C GLU A 26 4.30 -6.93 1.35
N ARG A 27 3.01 -7.10 1.18
CA ARG A 27 2.48 -8.09 0.28
C ARG A 27 2.84 -7.79 -1.17
N TYR A 28 2.68 -6.53 -1.59
CA TYR A 28 3.06 -6.15 -2.94
C TYR A 28 4.56 -6.29 -3.15
N ARG A 29 5.35 -5.94 -2.12
CA ARG A 29 6.80 -6.10 -2.20
C ARG A 29 7.17 -7.57 -2.40
N ALA A 30 6.55 -8.45 -1.62
CA ALA A 30 6.83 -9.88 -1.73
C ALA A 30 6.43 -10.42 -3.10
N ARG A 31 5.31 -9.97 -3.63
CA ARG A 31 4.87 -10.39 -4.96
C ARG A 31 5.87 -9.95 -6.02
N ALA A 32 6.47 -8.79 -5.83
CA ALA A 32 7.48 -8.29 -6.76
C ALA A 32 8.84 -8.94 -6.52
N LYS A 33 8.94 -9.80 -5.50
CA LYS A 33 10.17 -10.50 -5.16
C LYS A 33 11.29 -9.54 -4.81
N LEU A 34 10.93 -8.48 -4.11
CA LEU A 34 11.89 -7.49 -3.65
C LEU A 34 12.14 -7.67 -2.18
N THR A 35 13.38 -7.41 -1.76
CA THR A 35 13.69 -7.31 -0.34
C THR A 35 13.36 -5.90 0.12
N GLN A 36 13.32 -5.71 1.43
CA GLN A 36 13.17 -4.36 1.96
C GLN A 36 14.29 -3.45 1.49
N ALA A 37 15.49 -3.99 1.42
CA ALA A 37 16.64 -3.20 0.96
C ALA A 37 16.49 -2.78 -0.49
N SER A 38 16.05 -3.70 -1.34
CA SER A 38 15.85 -3.39 -2.76
C SER A 38 14.75 -2.35 -2.95
N LEU A 39 13.65 -2.51 -2.23
CA LEU A 39 12.57 -1.55 -2.32
C LEU A 39 13.03 -0.17 -1.86
N ALA A 40 13.78 -0.14 -0.75
CA ALA A 40 14.29 1.12 -0.22
C ALA A 40 15.15 1.82 -1.26
N LYS A 41 16.04 1.07 -1.91
CA LYS A 41 16.90 1.64 -2.91
C LYS A 41 16.09 2.23 -4.07
N SER A 42 15.08 1.49 -4.53
CA SER A 42 14.23 1.97 -5.61
C SER A 42 13.45 3.20 -5.23
N ALA A 43 13.06 3.29 -3.98
CA ALA A 43 12.25 4.41 -3.52
C ALA A 43 13.09 5.61 -3.06
N GLY A 44 14.41 5.45 -3.02
CA GLY A 44 15.28 6.50 -2.52
C GLY A 44 15.18 6.67 -1.01
N LEU A 45 14.96 5.57 -0.30
CA LEU A 45 14.75 5.59 1.14
C LEU A 45 15.71 4.63 1.82
N ARG A 46 15.74 4.70 3.14
CA ARG A 46 16.53 3.75 3.93
C ARG A 46 15.69 2.51 4.21
N GLN A 47 16.38 1.39 4.36
CA GLN A 47 15.68 0.15 4.67
C GLN A 47 14.90 0.25 5.98
N ALA A 48 15.46 0.93 6.97
CA ALA A 48 14.76 1.10 8.24
C ALA A 48 13.42 1.82 8.06
N THR A 49 13.35 2.73 7.09
CA THR A 49 12.10 3.42 6.78
C THR A 49 11.07 2.43 6.22
N ILE A 50 11.51 1.57 5.31
CA ILE A 50 10.60 0.55 4.76
C ILE A 50 10.10 -0.37 5.86
N SER A 51 11.01 -0.81 6.73
CA SER A 51 10.62 -1.68 7.83
C SER A 51 9.58 -1.03 8.72
N LYS A 52 9.77 0.24 9.03
CA LYS A 52 8.85 0.99 9.88
C LYS A 52 7.48 1.12 9.21
N VAL A 53 7.47 1.43 7.92
CA VAL A 53 6.22 1.55 7.18
C VAL A 53 5.47 0.23 7.17
N GLU A 54 6.17 -0.86 6.92
CA GLU A 54 5.53 -2.16 6.82
C GLU A 54 4.95 -2.61 8.15
N LYS A 55 5.56 -2.17 9.26
CA LYS A 55 5.03 -2.50 10.58
C LYS A 55 3.93 -1.54 11.03
N GLY A 56 3.73 -0.48 10.30
CA GLY A 56 2.73 0.51 10.67
C GLY A 56 3.05 1.22 11.95
N MET A 57 4.33 1.40 12.26
CA MET A 57 4.75 1.96 13.53
C MET A 57 5.12 3.42 13.40
N GLY A 58 4.81 4.17 14.44
CA GLY A 58 5.20 5.57 14.49
C GLY A 58 4.50 6.41 13.45
N THR A 59 5.15 7.49 13.07
CA THR A 59 4.61 8.39 12.05
C THR A 59 5.47 8.27 10.79
N THR A 60 4.83 8.46 9.65
CA THR A 60 5.50 8.41 8.37
C THR A 60 4.98 9.57 7.54
N GLU A 61 5.90 10.28 6.90
CA GLU A 61 5.50 11.38 6.05
C GLU A 61 4.77 10.84 4.84
N ILE A 62 3.79 11.61 4.40
CA ILE A 62 2.98 11.17 3.27
C ILE A 62 3.80 11.03 2.01
N GLU A 63 4.83 11.86 1.85
CA GLU A 63 5.71 11.74 0.68
C GLU A 63 6.41 10.40 0.66
N THR A 64 6.75 9.87 1.83
CA THR A 64 7.38 8.57 1.93
C THR A 64 6.44 7.49 1.41
N ILE A 65 5.17 7.57 1.77
CA ILE A 65 4.19 6.59 1.29
C ILE A 65 4.08 6.65 -0.23
N TYR A 66 4.04 7.85 -0.79
CA TYR A 66 3.98 7.98 -2.25
C TYR A 66 5.23 7.43 -2.92
N ALA A 67 6.40 7.65 -2.31
CA ALA A 67 7.64 7.12 -2.88
C ALA A 67 7.64 5.60 -2.88
N VAL A 68 7.17 4.99 -1.80
CA VAL A 68 7.11 3.54 -1.71
C VAL A 68 6.12 2.99 -2.74
N CYS A 69 4.96 3.62 -2.83
CA CYS A 69 3.96 3.17 -3.79
C CYS A 69 4.47 3.28 -5.21
N ALA A 70 5.12 4.40 -5.54
CA ALA A 70 5.65 4.58 -6.88
C ALA A 70 6.69 3.50 -7.21
N ALA A 71 7.53 3.16 -6.24
CA ALA A 71 8.57 2.14 -6.46
C ALA A 71 7.95 0.77 -6.69
N LEU A 72 6.76 0.53 -6.17
CA LEU A 72 6.05 -0.73 -6.36
C LEU A 72 5.06 -0.69 -7.52
N GLY A 73 5.00 0.43 -8.23
CA GLY A 73 4.05 0.55 -9.32
C GLY A 73 2.63 0.72 -8.86
N LEU A 74 2.44 1.28 -7.67
CA LEU A 74 1.13 1.47 -7.09
C LEU A 74 0.75 2.93 -7.11
N GLU A 75 -0.54 3.20 -7.06
CA GLU A 75 -1.04 4.55 -6.92
C GLU A 75 -1.98 4.60 -5.73
N VAL A 76 -2.14 5.78 -5.15
CA VAL A 76 -3.05 5.97 -4.03
C VAL A 76 -4.38 6.42 -4.59
N VAL A 77 -5.44 5.74 -4.18
CA VAL A 77 -6.79 6.03 -4.64
C VAL A 77 -7.66 6.24 -3.41
N LEU A 78 -8.51 7.23 -3.47
CA LEU A 78 -9.49 7.48 -2.42
C LEU A 78 -10.86 7.13 -2.94
N ARG A 79 -11.59 6.39 -2.15
CA ARG A 79 -12.95 6.02 -2.54
C ARG A 79 -13.81 5.96 -1.29
N PRO A 80 -15.11 6.08 -1.43
CA PRO A 80 -15.97 5.90 -0.27
C PRO A 80 -15.74 4.53 0.36
N ARG A 81 -15.76 4.48 1.68
CA ARG A 81 -15.54 3.23 2.39
C ARG A 81 -16.66 2.26 2.04
N GLN A 82 -16.25 1.06 1.68
CA GLN A 82 -17.22 0.02 1.37
C GLN A 82 -17.51 -0.78 2.61
N SER A 83 -18.77 -1.15 2.77
CA SER A 83 -19.17 -1.99 3.87
C SER A 83 -19.77 -3.25 3.29
N GLU A 84 -19.32 -4.36 3.78
CA GLU A 84 -19.83 -5.62 3.28
C GLU A 84 -20.98 -6.12 4.10
N LYS A 85 -21.08 -5.68 5.33
CA LYS A 85 -22.06 -6.26 6.21
C LYS A 85 -23.01 -5.26 6.79
N VAL A 86 -22.57 -4.05 6.95
CA VAL A 86 -23.40 -3.02 7.53
C VAL A 86 -24.11 -2.31 6.42
N ASP A 87 -25.37 -2.05 6.65
CA ASP A 87 -26.19 -1.39 5.67
C ASP A 87 -26.03 0.11 5.82
N PHE A 88 -24.97 0.64 5.23
CA PHE A 88 -24.73 2.07 5.28
C PHE A 88 -25.52 2.77 4.21
N ARG A 89 -26.12 3.87 4.58
CA ARG A 89 -26.74 4.74 3.58
C ARG A 89 -25.92 6.02 3.53
N PRO A 90 -25.90 6.68 2.37
CA PRO A 90 -25.11 7.89 2.25
C PRO A 90 -25.45 8.94 3.29
N GLU A 91 -26.70 9.04 3.65
CA GLU A 91 -27.10 10.04 4.61
C GLU A 91 -26.61 9.73 6.02
N ASP A 92 -26.19 8.52 6.29
CA ASP A 92 -25.66 8.16 7.59
C ASP A 92 -24.21 8.59 7.75
N ILE A 93 -23.56 8.92 6.67
CA ILE A 93 -22.16 9.26 6.69
C ILE A 93 -21.95 10.75 6.89
N PHE A 94 -22.88 11.56 6.43
CA PHE A 94 -22.75 13.00 6.48
C PHE A 94 -23.76 13.64 7.47
#